data_da045538b6cb790f89be3ff74371f16a
#
_entry.id   da045538b6cb790f89be3ff74371f16a
#
_cell.length_a   1.000
_cell.length_b   1.000
_cell.length_c   1.000
_cell.angle_alpha   90.00
_cell.angle_beta   90.00
_cell.angle_gamma   90.00
#
_symmetry.space_group_name_H-M   'P 1'
#
loop_
_entity.id
_entity.type
_entity.pdbx_description
1 polymer ?
#
loop_
_entity_poly.entity_id
_entity_poly.type
_entity_poly.pdbx_seq_one_letter_code
_entity_poly.pdbx_strand_id
1 'polypeptide(L)'
;MSLNRRQFVASSVALATTASASRLAYTATDKELDVIVIGAGLSGLESALTLEENGLRVRVLEGRNRVGGRVYSLFDVPGNPEVGGNTIANAYGRCIAAANRSGVEVVNLAPRLFGSRLGQEFFLGGERVDTRAWETHPRNPFQGEMRQKLPWTWSDAMFQKHLPFTDLENWHDPKHAKHDISVHDFLTAHGATNEMIDLGFNTNIAYGTTAYDVSLLQQAFSDYWQKVNRGAIMAFSRTGASNAPAGNTPVAQATTPGVPPGLLVGVFKGGNQRLPMAMAARLKGDLLLNQTVVAIDTTPGSASVTTADGRVHRAKAVVCSMPFSTLRNVAITPLPEPTQHKAIHTLGYIPITQFHLVAKRPFWENDGLSPGMWTDGPLGLVLPQRFGARDDEITSLTVWCRGLNGLYVDRFGVEAGKQLVLSEFARLRPASKGQLEVAATHSWTTDPFSAGDWAIFKPGQVTELRAALAKPHQRLFFCGEHTSVGSRGMEGALESAERVSLEVLTSL
;
A
#
# COMPACT_ATOMS: atom_id res chain seq x y z
N MET A 1 15.14 -33.53 24.93
CA MET A 1 15.02 -33.21 26.38
C MET A 1 14.04 -32.07 26.52
N SER A 2 12.83 -32.30 27.05
CA SER A 2 11.83 -31.28 27.25
C SER A 2 12.09 -30.56 28.58
N LEU A 3 12.35 -29.26 28.50
CA LEU A 3 12.43 -28.40 29.68
C LEU A 3 11.04 -28.28 30.34
N ASN A 4 10.96 -28.53 31.66
CA ASN A 4 9.71 -28.43 32.36
C ASN A 4 9.40 -26.95 32.78
N ARG A 5 8.14 -26.66 33.07
CA ARG A 5 7.60 -25.32 33.39
C ARG A 5 8.33 -24.59 34.54
N ARG A 6 8.92 -25.32 35.49
CA ARG A 6 9.68 -24.74 36.61
C ARG A 6 11.08 -24.26 36.21
N GLN A 7 11.71 -24.89 35.21
CA GLN A 7 13.00 -24.45 34.69
C GLN A 7 12.87 -23.20 33.80
N PHE A 8 11.74 -23.05 33.11
CA PHE A 8 11.44 -21.83 32.33
C PHE A 8 11.23 -20.60 33.23
N VAL A 9 10.54 -20.75 34.37
CA VAL A 9 10.29 -19.66 35.33
C VAL A 9 11.59 -19.28 36.07
N ALA A 10 12.44 -20.23 36.41
CA ALA A 10 13.72 -19.95 37.05
C ALA A 10 14.71 -19.19 36.14
N SER A 11 14.69 -19.49 34.84
CA SER A 11 15.50 -18.76 33.84
C SER A 11 15.01 -17.34 33.63
N SER A 12 13.70 -17.09 33.76
CA SER A 12 13.11 -15.74 33.58
C SER A 12 13.39 -14.80 34.76
N VAL A 13 13.54 -15.34 35.97
CA VAL A 13 13.85 -14.54 37.18
C VAL A 13 15.35 -14.19 37.24
N ALA A 14 16.24 -15.04 36.72
CA ALA A 14 17.67 -14.77 36.68
C ALA A 14 18.05 -13.67 35.66
N LEU A 15 17.24 -13.44 34.61
CA LEU A 15 17.46 -12.34 33.67
C LEU A 15 16.98 -10.97 34.18
N ALA A 16 16.08 -10.95 35.18
CA ALA A 16 15.55 -9.69 35.71
C ALA A 16 16.44 -9.01 36.76
N THR A 17 17.42 -9.69 37.31
CA THR A 17 18.30 -9.16 38.39
C THR A 17 19.68 -8.70 37.93
N THR A 18 20.06 -8.90 36.66
CA THR A 18 21.35 -8.43 36.09
C THR A 18 21.22 -7.16 35.22
N ALA A 19 20.01 -6.61 35.09
CA ALA A 19 19.78 -5.38 34.30
C ALA A 19 20.15 -4.06 35.05
N SER A 20 20.74 -4.13 36.24
CA SER A 20 21.01 -2.93 37.05
C SER A 20 22.47 -2.45 37.07
N ALA A 21 23.37 -3.01 36.28
CA ALA A 21 24.78 -2.61 36.31
C ALA A 21 25.50 -2.70 34.96
N SER A 22 25.00 -1.96 33.95
CA SER A 22 25.82 -1.61 32.79
C SER A 22 25.36 -0.26 32.22
N ARG A 23 25.48 0.82 32.99
CA ARG A 23 25.63 2.15 32.44
C ARG A 23 27.01 2.22 31.81
N LEU A 24 27.22 1.60 30.66
CA LEU A 24 28.33 1.95 29.79
C LEU A 24 28.06 3.37 29.31
N ALA A 25 28.83 4.31 29.87
CA ALA A 25 28.87 5.66 29.42
C ALA A 25 29.27 5.70 27.94
N TYR A 26 28.28 5.91 27.05
CA TYR A 26 28.54 6.30 25.68
C TYR A 26 28.95 7.80 25.75
N THR A 27 30.25 8.04 25.85
CA THR A 27 30.85 9.38 25.70
C THR A 27 31.19 9.56 24.22
N ALA A 28 30.19 9.72 23.38
CA ALA A 28 30.35 10.47 22.16
C ALA A 28 29.66 11.82 22.44
N THR A 29 30.34 12.92 22.17
CA THR A 29 29.78 14.26 22.06
C THR A 29 28.85 14.33 20.85
N ASP A 30 27.81 13.49 20.82
CA ASP A 30 26.73 13.59 19.85
C ASP A 30 26.04 14.92 20.18
N LYS A 31 26.18 15.88 19.29
CA LYS A 31 25.35 17.10 19.34
C LYS A 31 23.90 16.60 19.42
N GLU A 32 23.17 17.13 20.40
CA GLU A 32 21.78 16.75 20.66
C GLU A 32 20.95 16.75 19.36
N LEU A 33 20.31 15.64 19.02
CA LEU A 33 19.44 15.54 17.86
C LEU A 33 18.18 16.39 18.07
N ASP A 34 17.73 17.06 17.03
CA ASP A 34 16.47 17.78 17.08
C ASP A 34 15.30 16.80 16.83
N VAL A 35 15.44 15.89 15.85
CA VAL A 35 14.38 14.95 15.50
C VAL A 35 14.94 13.55 15.22
N ILE A 36 14.23 12.52 15.71
CA ILE A 36 14.36 11.14 15.26
C ILE A 36 13.16 10.84 14.39
N VAL A 37 13.38 10.30 13.18
CA VAL A 37 12.34 9.78 12.30
C VAL A 37 12.38 8.25 12.33
N ILE A 38 11.26 7.61 12.68
CA ILE A 38 11.13 6.16 12.69
C ILE A 38 10.49 5.71 11.38
N GLY A 39 11.25 4.96 10.58
CA GLY A 39 10.87 4.44 9.28
C GLY A 39 11.43 5.26 8.11
N ALA A 40 12.05 4.56 7.15
CA ALA A 40 12.58 5.10 5.89
C ALA A 40 11.66 4.80 4.70
N GLY A 41 10.34 4.86 4.91
CA GLY A 41 9.34 4.91 3.85
C GLY A 41 9.23 6.33 3.27
N LEU A 42 8.38 6.54 2.26
CA LEU A 42 8.23 7.86 1.61
C LEU A 42 7.88 8.96 2.62
N SER A 43 6.96 8.71 3.55
CA SER A 43 6.57 9.72 4.55
C SER A 43 7.73 10.07 5.49
N GLY A 44 8.46 9.08 5.99
CA GLY A 44 9.61 9.33 6.87
C GLY A 44 10.76 10.04 6.16
N LEU A 45 11.10 9.61 4.94
CA LEU A 45 12.17 10.23 4.14
C LEU A 45 11.83 11.69 3.76
N GLU A 46 10.61 11.96 3.31
CA GLU A 46 10.19 13.33 2.99
C GLU A 46 10.18 14.22 4.23
N SER A 47 9.68 13.71 5.37
CA SER A 47 9.73 14.45 6.63
C SER A 47 11.16 14.75 7.04
N ALA A 48 12.06 13.77 6.96
CA ALA A 48 13.47 13.96 7.33
C ALA A 48 14.15 15.01 6.44
N LEU A 49 13.96 14.92 5.11
CA LEU A 49 14.52 15.89 4.17
C LEU A 49 13.98 17.29 4.42
N THR A 50 12.67 17.45 4.61
CA THR A 50 12.05 18.75 4.90
C THR A 50 12.57 19.36 6.19
N LEU A 51 12.72 18.57 7.25
CA LEU A 51 13.25 19.03 8.53
C LEU A 51 14.73 19.43 8.44
N GLU A 52 15.55 18.67 7.70
CA GLU A 52 16.95 19.02 7.44
C GLU A 52 17.11 20.29 6.60
N GLU A 53 16.25 20.49 5.60
CA GLU A 53 16.21 21.70 4.77
C GLU A 53 15.88 22.95 5.61
N ASN A 54 15.15 22.77 6.73
CA ASN A 54 14.87 23.82 7.72
C ASN A 54 15.88 23.87 8.88
N GLY A 55 17.04 23.22 8.72
CA GLY A 55 18.19 23.37 9.63
C GLY A 55 18.18 22.47 10.86
N LEU A 56 17.23 21.52 10.97
CA LEU A 56 17.17 20.57 12.09
C LEU A 56 18.15 19.41 11.87
N ARG A 57 18.70 18.88 12.97
CA ARG A 57 19.54 17.67 12.97
C ARG A 57 18.64 16.45 13.09
N VAL A 58 18.58 15.65 12.03
CA VAL A 58 17.69 14.52 11.92
C VAL A 58 18.47 13.20 11.90
N ARG A 59 17.93 12.18 12.55
CA ARG A 59 18.36 10.79 12.43
C ARG A 59 17.18 9.92 12.02
N VAL A 60 17.35 9.09 10.99
CA VAL A 60 16.34 8.15 10.53
C VAL A 60 16.69 6.74 11.01
N LEU A 61 15.73 6.06 11.63
CA LEU A 61 15.85 4.66 12.07
C LEU A 61 14.92 3.79 11.23
N GLU A 62 15.48 2.83 10.49
CA GLU A 62 14.72 1.90 9.65
C GLU A 62 14.92 0.46 10.14
N GLY A 63 13.82 -0.27 10.37
CA GLY A 63 13.86 -1.65 10.86
C GLY A 63 14.39 -2.65 9.84
N ARG A 64 14.21 -2.41 8.55
CA ARG A 64 14.69 -3.28 7.47
C ARG A 64 16.16 -2.97 7.11
N ASN A 65 16.72 -3.85 6.28
CA ASN A 65 18.00 -3.62 5.60
C ASN A 65 17.89 -2.80 4.32
N ARG A 66 16.71 -2.21 4.04
CA ARG A 66 16.40 -1.40 2.85
C ARG A 66 15.48 -0.25 3.18
N VAL A 67 15.53 0.79 2.38
CA VAL A 67 14.58 1.91 2.40
C VAL A 67 13.36 1.63 1.53
N GLY A 68 12.34 2.47 1.64
CA GLY A 68 11.14 2.47 0.80
C GLY A 68 9.87 1.95 1.50
N GLY A 69 10.01 1.23 2.62
CA GLY A 69 8.86 0.67 3.32
C GLY A 69 8.03 -0.24 2.40
N ARG A 70 6.76 0.17 2.14
CA ARG A 70 5.84 -0.53 1.22
C ARG A 70 6.03 -0.17 -0.27
N VAL A 71 6.98 0.68 -0.61
CA VAL A 71 7.47 0.83 -1.99
C VAL A 71 8.65 -0.12 -2.17
N TYR A 72 8.43 -1.17 -2.95
CA TYR A 72 9.41 -2.25 -3.10
C TYR A 72 9.38 -2.83 -4.50
N SER A 73 10.55 -2.83 -5.16
CA SER A 73 10.78 -3.35 -6.52
C SER A 73 11.67 -4.59 -6.45
N LEU A 74 11.38 -5.60 -7.27
CA LEU A 74 12.19 -6.82 -7.36
C LEU A 74 13.24 -6.67 -8.45
N PHE A 75 14.42 -6.17 -8.09
CA PHE A 75 15.49 -5.90 -9.05
C PHE A 75 16.11 -7.16 -9.68
N ASP A 76 15.91 -8.34 -9.07
CA ASP A 76 16.40 -9.61 -9.56
C ASP A 76 15.38 -10.37 -10.44
N VAL A 77 14.19 -9.78 -10.67
CA VAL A 77 13.15 -10.35 -11.53
C VAL A 77 13.05 -9.54 -12.83
N PRO A 78 12.94 -10.19 -14.01
CA PRO A 78 12.87 -9.48 -15.28
C PRO A 78 11.78 -8.39 -15.29
N GLY A 79 12.19 -7.17 -15.66
CA GLY A 79 11.32 -6.00 -15.70
C GLY A 79 11.18 -5.27 -14.37
N ASN A 80 11.85 -5.70 -13.30
CA ASN A 80 11.79 -5.10 -11.96
C ASN A 80 10.34 -4.89 -11.49
N PRO A 81 9.50 -5.94 -11.42
CA PRO A 81 8.11 -5.79 -11.05
C PRO A 81 7.96 -5.25 -9.62
N GLU A 82 6.88 -4.49 -9.41
CA GLU A 82 6.59 -3.88 -8.12
C GLU A 82 5.84 -4.85 -7.21
N VAL A 83 6.32 -4.99 -5.98
CA VAL A 83 5.63 -5.69 -4.90
C VAL A 83 4.64 -4.75 -4.21
N GLY A 84 4.96 -3.46 -4.14
CA GLY A 84 4.09 -2.44 -3.59
C GLY A 84 4.48 -1.05 -4.09
N GLY A 85 3.53 -0.10 -4.02
CA GLY A 85 3.69 1.20 -4.64
C GLY A 85 3.73 1.10 -6.17
N ASN A 86 2.76 0.40 -6.77
CA ASN A 86 2.86 -0.13 -8.14
C ASN A 86 2.86 0.95 -9.24
N THR A 87 2.02 1.95 -9.14
CA THR A 87 1.88 3.01 -10.16
C THR A 87 1.55 4.35 -9.52
N ILE A 88 1.90 5.42 -10.23
CA ILE A 88 1.44 6.77 -9.97
C ILE A 88 0.53 7.22 -11.11
N ALA A 89 -0.33 8.20 -10.84
CA ALA A 89 -1.28 8.74 -11.79
C ALA A 89 -1.18 10.28 -11.86
N ASN A 90 -2.02 10.91 -12.66
CA ASN A 90 -1.99 12.36 -12.87
C ASN A 90 -2.10 13.19 -11.58
N ALA A 91 -2.82 12.71 -10.58
CA ALA A 91 -2.99 13.40 -9.29
C ALA A 91 -1.85 13.17 -8.28
N TYR A 92 -0.81 12.44 -8.66
CA TYR A 92 0.34 12.16 -7.79
C TYR A 92 1.39 13.29 -7.85
N GLY A 93 0.96 14.53 -7.62
CA GLY A 93 1.81 15.73 -7.74
C GLY A 93 3.01 15.74 -6.81
N ARG A 94 2.84 15.30 -5.56
CA ARG A 94 3.94 15.21 -4.57
C ARG A 94 4.96 14.14 -4.94
N CYS A 95 4.48 12.98 -5.43
CA CYS A 95 5.36 11.91 -5.90
C CYS A 95 6.19 12.37 -7.10
N ILE A 96 5.59 13.07 -8.05
CA ILE A 96 6.28 13.63 -9.22
C ILE A 96 7.28 14.71 -8.77
N ALA A 97 6.90 15.59 -7.86
CA ALA A 97 7.78 16.62 -7.32
C ALA A 97 8.97 16.02 -6.55
N ALA A 98 8.74 14.99 -5.72
CA ALA A 98 9.80 14.29 -5.00
C ALA A 98 10.77 13.59 -5.98
N ALA A 99 10.25 12.96 -7.04
CA ALA A 99 11.05 12.34 -8.08
C ALA A 99 11.94 13.37 -8.78
N ASN A 100 11.38 14.52 -9.15
CA ASN A 100 12.12 15.61 -9.78
C ASN A 100 13.24 16.15 -8.88
N ARG A 101 12.94 16.44 -7.60
CA ARG A 101 13.94 16.88 -6.63
C ARG A 101 15.05 15.85 -6.41
N SER A 102 14.74 14.57 -6.62
CA SER A 102 15.69 13.47 -6.40
C SER A 102 16.32 12.95 -7.71
N GLY A 103 16.07 13.59 -8.85
CA GLY A 103 16.64 13.20 -10.14
C GLY A 103 16.13 11.85 -10.67
N VAL A 104 14.93 11.44 -10.28
CA VAL A 104 14.33 10.17 -10.71
C VAL A 104 13.34 10.41 -11.84
N GLU A 105 13.53 9.74 -12.97
CA GLU A 105 12.69 9.87 -14.17
C GLU A 105 11.36 9.12 -13.99
N VAL A 106 10.25 9.78 -14.39
CA VAL A 106 8.91 9.15 -14.47
C VAL A 106 8.70 8.62 -15.88
N VAL A 107 8.36 7.34 -16.00
CA VAL A 107 8.03 6.67 -17.27
C VAL A 107 6.52 6.46 -17.35
N ASN A 108 5.89 6.88 -18.44
CA ASN A 108 4.46 6.66 -18.68
C ASN A 108 4.23 5.31 -19.38
N LEU A 109 3.53 4.40 -18.71
CA LEU A 109 3.15 3.08 -19.23
C LEU A 109 1.77 3.06 -19.92
N ALA A 110 1.00 4.16 -19.90
CA ALA A 110 -0.34 4.18 -20.49
C ALA A 110 -0.34 3.70 -21.97
N PRO A 111 0.60 4.08 -22.84
CA PRO A 111 0.66 3.56 -24.22
C PRO A 111 0.81 2.04 -24.27
N ARG A 112 1.62 1.45 -23.38
CA ARG A 112 1.84 -0.01 -23.32
C ARG A 112 0.63 -0.76 -22.81
N LEU A 113 -0.09 -0.18 -21.84
CA LEU A 113 -1.22 -0.84 -21.19
C LEU A 113 -2.51 -0.78 -22.02
N PHE A 114 -2.80 0.38 -22.61
CA PHE A 114 -4.05 0.63 -23.34
C PHE A 114 -3.90 0.48 -24.86
N GLY A 115 -2.70 0.61 -25.40
CA GLY A 115 -2.41 0.42 -26.83
C GLY A 115 -2.35 -1.05 -27.26
N SER A 116 -2.39 -2.01 -26.35
CA SER A 116 -2.31 -3.44 -26.67
C SER A 116 -3.70 -4.09 -26.72
N ARG A 117 -3.82 -5.08 -27.61
CA ARG A 117 -5.04 -5.91 -27.77
C ARG A 117 -5.19 -6.98 -26.68
N LEU A 118 -4.27 -7.08 -25.72
CA LEU A 118 -4.28 -8.10 -24.70
C LEU A 118 -5.32 -7.70 -23.63
N GLY A 119 -6.46 -8.38 -23.67
CA GLY A 119 -7.52 -8.26 -22.68
C GLY A 119 -7.17 -8.98 -21.37
N GLN A 120 -8.18 -9.17 -20.56
CA GLN A 120 -8.15 -9.96 -19.34
C GLN A 120 -9.10 -11.15 -19.51
N GLU A 121 -8.61 -12.37 -19.31
CA GLU A 121 -9.46 -13.55 -19.32
C GLU A 121 -10.32 -13.59 -18.05
N PHE A 122 -11.53 -14.07 -18.17
CA PHE A 122 -12.48 -14.18 -17.06
C PHE A 122 -12.73 -15.65 -16.74
N PHE A 123 -12.41 -16.06 -15.51
CA PHE A 123 -12.69 -17.40 -14.99
C PHE A 123 -13.63 -17.33 -13.79
N LEU A 124 -14.72 -18.09 -13.83
CA LEU A 124 -15.72 -18.17 -12.76
C LEU A 124 -15.96 -19.66 -12.40
N GLY A 125 -15.73 -20.01 -11.12
CA GLY A 125 -15.85 -21.40 -10.67
C GLY A 125 -14.91 -22.35 -11.40
N GLY A 126 -13.80 -21.85 -11.91
CA GLY A 126 -12.79 -22.62 -12.65
C GLY A 126 -13.05 -22.78 -14.15
N GLU A 127 -14.14 -22.21 -14.67
CA GLU A 127 -14.49 -22.24 -16.10
C GLU A 127 -14.27 -20.86 -16.73
N ARG A 128 -13.77 -20.85 -17.96
CA ARG A 128 -13.60 -19.61 -18.73
C ARG A 128 -14.96 -19.08 -19.18
N VAL A 129 -15.22 -17.80 -18.93
CA VAL A 129 -16.45 -17.10 -19.31
C VAL A 129 -16.13 -16.08 -20.41
N ASP A 130 -16.88 -16.09 -21.51
CA ASP A 130 -16.82 -15.01 -22.50
C ASP A 130 -17.51 -13.76 -21.91
N THR A 131 -16.77 -12.67 -21.76
CA THR A 131 -17.30 -11.43 -21.22
C THR A 131 -18.48 -10.85 -22.03
N ARG A 132 -18.57 -11.17 -23.33
CA ARG A 132 -19.68 -10.77 -24.21
C ARG A 132 -20.98 -11.52 -23.90
N ALA A 133 -20.88 -12.74 -23.37
CA ALA A 133 -22.02 -13.57 -22.96
C ALA A 133 -22.38 -13.38 -21.48
N TRP A 134 -21.67 -12.51 -20.76
CA TRP A 134 -21.82 -12.37 -19.30
C TRP A 134 -23.25 -11.96 -18.90
N GLU A 135 -23.89 -11.04 -19.60
CA GLU A 135 -25.24 -10.57 -19.28
C GLU A 135 -26.27 -11.69 -19.16
N THR A 136 -26.16 -12.70 -20.03
CA THR A 136 -27.07 -13.86 -20.07
C THR A 136 -26.51 -15.10 -19.38
N HIS A 137 -25.31 -15.00 -18.82
CA HIS A 137 -24.64 -16.15 -18.20
C HIS A 137 -25.42 -16.68 -17.00
N PRO A 138 -25.64 -18.01 -16.86
CA PRO A 138 -26.49 -18.59 -15.80
C PRO A 138 -25.95 -18.33 -14.39
N ARG A 139 -24.64 -18.18 -14.23
CA ARG A 139 -24.01 -17.84 -12.94
C ARG A 139 -23.90 -16.34 -12.67
N ASN A 140 -24.53 -15.49 -13.50
CA ASN A 140 -24.57 -14.05 -13.26
C ASN A 140 -25.64 -13.71 -12.23
N PRO A 141 -25.31 -13.37 -10.98
CA PRO A 141 -26.30 -13.09 -9.93
C PRO A 141 -26.86 -11.66 -10.03
N PHE A 142 -26.24 -10.78 -10.83
CA PHE A 142 -26.62 -9.39 -10.91
C PHE A 142 -27.99 -9.21 -11.57
N GLN A 143 -28.73 -8.15 -11.23
CA GLN A 143 -30.10 -7.93 -11.65
C GLN A 143 -30.27 -6.62 -12.41
N GLY A 144 -31.35 -6.53 -13.22
CA GLY A 144 -31.67 -5.35 -14.00
C GLY A 144 -30.51 -4.88 -14.86
N GLU A 145 -30.28 -3.59 -14.93
CA GLU A 145 -29.18 -2.99 -15.69
C GLU A 145 -27.78 -3.40 -15.20
N MET A 146 -27.69 -3.85 -13.93
CA MET A 146 -26.43 -4.30 -13.35
C MET A 146 -25.97 -5.65 -13.92
N ARG A 147 -26.81 -6.43 -14.61
CA ARG A 147 -26.42 -7.68 -15.27
C ARG A 147 -25.33 -7.50 -16.33
N GLN A 148 -25.25 -6.32 -16.93
CA GLN A 148 -24.20 -5.99 -17.91
C GLN A 148 -22.86 -5.72 -17.27
N LYS A 149 -22.81 -5.50 -15.95
CA LYS A 149 -21.55 -5.19 -15.24
C LYS A 149 -20.76 -6.45 -14.96
N LEU A 150 -19.50 -6.44 -15.36
CA LEU A 150 -18.57 -7.47 -14.98
C LEU A 150 -18.31 -7.45 -13.46
N PRO A 151 -17.96 -8.58 -12.82
CA PRO A 151 -17.79 -8.65 -11.37
C PRO A 151 -16.94 -7.53 -10.80
N TRP A 152 -15.81 -7.21 -11.41
CA TRP A 152 -14.89 -6.17 -10.94
C TRP A 152 -15.33 -4.73 -11.22
N THR A 153 -16.48 -4.51 -11.85
CA THR A 153 -17.06 -3.18 -12.12
C THR A 153 -18.44 -2.97 -11.48
N TRP A 154 -19.04 -4.03 -10.95
CA TRP A 154 -20.39 -4.00 -10.42
C TRP A 154 -20.51 -3.10 -9.19
N SER A 155 -19.63 -3.25 -8.22
CA SER A 155 -19.67 -2.48 -6.98
C SER A 155 -19.44 -0.99 -7.22
N ASP A 156 -18.51 -0.61 -8.12
CA ASP A 156 -18.32 0.80 -8.50
C ASP A 156 -19.60 1.39 -9.09
N ALA A 157 -20.32 0.63 -9.92
CA ALA A 157 -21.60 1.07 -10.48
C ALA A 157 -22.68 1.24 -9.39
N MET A 158 -22.71 0.34 -8.39
CA MET A 158 -23.60 0.47 -7.23
C MET A 158 -23.30 1.73 -6.41
N PHE A 159 -22.03 2.01 -6.13
CA PHE A 159 -21.64 3.24 -5.42
C PHE A 159 -21.97 4.49 -6.20
N GLN A 160 -21.64 4.55 -7.49
CA GLN A 160 -21.97 5.70 -8.35
C GLN A 160 -23.46 6.00 -8.39
N LYS A 161 -24.31 4.97 -8.33
CA LYS A 161 -25.77 5.11 -8.38
C LYS A 161 -26.37 5.48 -7.03
N HIS A 162 -25.85 4.98 -5.93
CA HIS A 162 -26.56 4.98 -4.64
C HIS A 162 -25.82 5.69 -3.50
N LEU A 163 -24.58 6.16 -3.70
CA LEU A 163 -23.84 6.84 -2.62
C LEU A 163 -24.64 8.05 -2.12
N PRO A 164 -24.91 8.17 -0.80
CA PRO A 164 -25.92 9.10 -0.28
C PRO A 164 -25.46 10.55 -0.19
N PHE A 165 -24.24 10.87 -0.60
CA PHE A 165 -23.68 12.23 -0.60
C PHE A 165 -22.70 12.43 -1.77
N THR A 166 -22.56 13.70 -2.19
CA THR A 166 -21.77 14.09 -3.37
C THR A 166 -20.51 14.90 -3.02
N ASP A 167 -20.42 15.42 -1.80
CA ASP A 167 -19.29 16.17 -1.28
C ASP A 167 -18.18 15.20 -0.75
N LEU A 168 -17.69 14.37 -1.66
CA LEU A 168 -16.75 13.29 -1.35
C LEU A 168 -15.44 13.76 -0.70
N GLU A 169 -15.04 15.01 -0.94
CA GLU A 169 -13.87 15.66 -0.29
C GLU A 169 -14.03 15.75 1.23
N ASN A 170 -15.28 15.79 1.71
CA ASN A 170 -15.64 15.85 3.13
C ASN A 170 -16.07 14.49 3.69
N TRP A 171 -15.62 13.39 3.07
CA TRP A 171 -16.01 12.01 3.42
C TRP A 171 -15.93 11.68 4.91
N HIS A 172 -15.04 12.35 5.64
CA HIS A 172 -14.77 12.17 7.07
C HIS A 172 -15.46 13.19 7.98
N ASP A 173 -16.28 14.09 7.42
CA ASP A 173 -17.01 15.09 8.19
C ASP A 173 -18.03 14.41 9.13
N PRO A 174 -18.16 14.85 10.39
CA PRO A 174 -19.15 14.32 11.35
C PRO A 174 -20.60 14.31 10.84
N LYS A 175 -20.96 15.19 9.90
CA LYS A 175 -22.31 15.18 9.27
C LYS A 175 -22.62 13.88 8.54
N HIS A 176 -21.57 13.14 8.11
CA HIS A 176 -21.69 11.85 7.43
C HIS A 176 -21.65 10.65 8.39
N ALA A 177 -21.56 10.85 9.71
CA ALA A 177 -21.42 9.79 10.72
C ALA A 177 -22.46 8.67 10.59
N LYS A 178 -23.71 8.99 10.23
CA LYS A 178 -24.78 8.00 10.01
C LYS A 178 -24.48 7.02 8.85
N HIS A 179 -23.51 7.35 8.01
CA HIS A 179 -23.06 6.52 6.89
C HIS A 179 -21.77 5.75 7.20
N ASP A 180 -21.26 5.81 8.44
CA ASP A 180 -20.12 4.99 8.88
C ASP A 180 -20.56 3.55 9.20
N ILE A 181 -21.28 2.96 8.28
CA ILE A 181 -21.83 1.60 8.31
C ILE A 181 -21.01 0.68 7.41
N SER A 182 -21.28 -0.61 7.47
CA SER A 182 -20.60 -1.55 6.55
C SER A 182 -21.04 -1.32 5.09
N VAL A 183 -20.14 -1.57 4.15
CA VAL A 183 -20.48 -1.63 2.73
C VAL A 183 -21.54 -2.71 2.47
N HIS A 184 -21.50 -3.81 3.23
CA HIS A 184 -22.51 -4.88 3.16
C HIS A 184 -23.92 -4.34 3.45
N ASP A 185 -24.10 -3.63 4.57
CA ASP A 185 -25.42 -3.08 4.96
C ASP A 185 -25.91 -2.06 3.93
N PHE A 186 -25.01 -1.22 3.42
CA PHE A 186 -25.31 -0.29 2.36
C PHE A 186 -25.79 -1.00 1.08
N LEU A 187 -25.05 -1.97 0.58
CA LEU A 187 -25.41 -2.70 -0.66
C LEU A 187 -26.71 -3.49 -0.49
N THR A 188 -26.91 -4.13 0.67
CA THR A 188 -28.13 -4.89 0.98
C THR A 188 -29.34 -3.97 1.04
N ALA A 189 -29.23 -2.77 1.66
CA ALA A 189 -30.28 -1.75 1.68
C ALA A 189 -30.70 -1.27 0.27
N HIS A 190 -29.81 -1.46 -0.73
CA HIS A 190 -30.08 -1.13 -2.13
C HIS A 190 -30.36 -2.35 -3.00
N GLY A 191 -30.79 -3.46 -2.38
CA GLY A 191 -31.32 -4.65 -3.07
C GLY A 191 -30.25 -5.67 -3.51
N ALA A 192 -28.99 -5.53 -3.08
CA ALA A 192 -27.98 -6.53 -3.37
C ALA A 192 -28.17 -7.75 -2.47
N THR A 193 -28.08 -8.97 -3.06
CA THR A 193 -28.01 -10.22 -2.32
C THR A 193 -26.58 -10.53 -1.89
N ASN A 194 -26.40 -11.45 -0.94
CA ASN A 194 -25.07 -11.90 -0.54
C ASN A 194 -24.27 -12.45 -1.73
N GLU A 195 -24.90 -13.19 -2.64
CA GLU A 195 -24.26 -13.73 -3.83
C GLU A 195 -23.73 -12.62 -4.77
N MET A 196 -24.51 -11.53 -4.94
CA MET A 196 -24.06 -10.34 -5.68
C MET A 196 -22.85 -9.67 -5.00
N ILE A 197 -22.91 -9.52 -3.67
CA ILE A 197 -21.85 -8.90 -2.88
C ILE A 197 -20.60 -9.76 -2.89
N ASP A 198 -20.74 -11.07 -2.72
CA ASP A 198 -19.62 -11.99 -2.77
C ASP A 198 -18.89 -11.91 -4.11
N LEU A 199 -19.62 -11.98 -5.22
CA LEU A 199 -19.01 -11.92 -6.55
C LEU A 199 -18.52 -10.52 -6.93
N GLY A 200 -19.28 -9.47 -6.62
CA GLY A 200 -19.01 -8.11 -7.11
C GLY A 200 -18.14 -7.26 -6.19
N PHE A 201 -18.02 -7.62 -4.90
CA PHE A 201 -17.21 -6.88 -3.94
C PHE A 201 -16.13 -7.74 -3.28
N ASN A 202 -16.49 -8.87 -2.66
CA ASN A 202 -15.55 -9.64 -1.83
C ASN A 202 -14.43 -10.31 -2.66
N THR A 203 -14.69 -10.65 -3.94
CA THR A 203 -13.68 -11.15 -4.88
C THR A 203 -12.95 -10.03 -5.62
N ASN A 204 -13.39 -8.78 -5.48
CA ASN A 204 -12.77 -7.65 -6.18
C ASN A 204 -11.50 -7.23 -5.47
N ILE A 205 -10.36 -7.48 -6.11
CA ILE A 205 -9.05 -7.16 -5.57
C ILE A 205 -8.80 -5.65 -5.36
N ALA A 206 -9.58 -4.78 -5.98
CA ALA A 206 -9.46 -3.34 -5.80
C ALA A 206 -9.72 -2.93 -4.34
N TYR A 207 -10.59 -3.65 -3.64
CA TYR A 207 -10.91 -3.39 -2.22
C TYR A 207 -10.03 -4.18 -1.26
N GLY A 208 -9.73 -5.45 -1.57
CA GLY A 208 -8.84 -6.30 -0.78
C GLY A 208 -9.35 -6.62 0.63
N THR A 209 -10.67 -6.52 0.85
CA THR A 209 -11.35 -6.80 2.12
C THR A 209 -12.78 -7.27 1.84
N THR A 210 -13.50 -7.67 2.88
CA THR A 210 -14.93 -8.03 2.74
C THR A 210 -15.82 -6.80 2.90
N ALA A 211 -17.01 -6.84 2.33
CA ALA A 211 -18.01 -5.78 2.48
C ALA A 211 -18.44 -5.55 3.94
N TYR A 212 -18.29 -6.56 4.81
CA TYR A 212 -18.56 -6.45 6.25
C TYR A 212 -17.49 -5.65 7.01
N ASP A 213 -16.22 -5.74 6.56
CA ASP A 213 -15.07 -5.22 7.29
C ASP A 213 -14.64 -3.82 6.88
N VAL A 214 -15.37 -3.17 5.99
CA VAL A 214 -15.03 -1.83 5.49
C VAL A 214 -16.20 -0.87 5.63
N SER A 215 -15.89 0.35 6.11
CA SER A 215 -16.85 1.45 6.19
C SER A 215 -17.23 1.98 4.80
N LEU A 216 -18.50 2.35 4.60
CA LEU A 216 -18.95 3.07 3.41
C LEU A 216 -18.21 4.42 3.25
N LEU A 217 -17.84 5.07 4.34
CA LEU A 217 -17.05 6.31 4.29
C LEU A 217 -15.63 6.08 3.76
N GLN A 218 -15.03 4.92 4.05
CA GLN A 218 -13.77 4.52 3.42
C GLN A 218 -13.93 4.33 1.90
N GLN A 219 -15.06 3.81 1.45
CA GLN A 219 -15.36 3.71 0.02
C GLN A 219 -15.55 5.10 -0.60
N ALA A 220 -16.24 6.00 0.07
CA ALA A 220 -16.38 7.40 -0.37
C ALA A 220 -15.01 8.09 -0.53
N PHE A 221 -14.07 7.83 0.38
CA PHE A 221 -12.68 8.31 0.22
C PHE A 221 -12.01 7.73 -1.04
N SER A 222 -12.25 6.46 -1.34
CA SER A 222 -11.73 5.84 -2.56
C SER A 222 -12.30 6.49 -3.82
N ASP A 223 -13.60 6.77 -3.83
CA ASP A 223 -14.30 7.43 -4.96
C ASP A 223 -13.85 8.89 -5.12
N TYR A 224 -13.66 9.60 -4.00
CA TYR A 224 -13.04 10.93 -4.01
C TYR A 224 -11.69 10.91 -4.71
N TRP A 225 -10.80 10.02 -4.30
CA TRP A 225 -9.47 9.92 -4.88
C TRP A 225 -9.51 9.60 -6.39
N GLN A 226 -10.42 8.74 -6.82
CA GLN A 226 -10.64 8.49 -8.25
C GLN A 226 -11.16 9.70 -8.99
N LYS A 227 -12.07 10.49 -8.37
CA LYS A 227 -12.58 11.76 -8.94
C LYS A 227 -11.44 12.77 -9.12
N VAL A 228 -10.55 12.90 -8.14
CA VAL A 228 -9.35 13.77 -8.23
C VAL A 228 -8.45 13.35 -9.39
N ASN A 229 -8.17 12.04 -9.53
CA ASN A 229 -7.37 11.53 -10.65
C ASN A 229 -8.01 11.81 -12.00
N ARG A 230 -9.32 11.58 -12.16
CA ARG A 230 -10.06 11.92 -13.40
C ARG A 230 -10.02 13.42 -13.70
N GLY A 231 -10.19 14.25 -12.68
CA GLY A 231 -10.08 15.72 -12.81
C GLY A 231 -8.70 16.16 -13.31
N ALA A 232 -7.65 15.58 -12.77
CA ALA A 232 -6.28 15.83 -13.18
C ALA A 232 -6.05 15.42 -14.65
N ILE A 233 -6.51 14.24 -15.09
CA ILE A 233 -6.42 13.81 -16.50
C ILE A 233 -7.11 14.84 -17.43
N MET A 234 -8.32 15.29 -17.09
CA MET A 234 -9.04 16.29 -17.88
C MET A 234 -8.32 17.63 -17.94
N ALA A 235 -7.73 18.09 -16.83
CA ALA A 235 -6.95 19.32 -16.78
C ALA A 235 -5.74 19.26 -17.73
N PHE A 236 -4.97 18.17 -17.68
CA PHE A 236 -3.83 17.97 -18.58
C PHE A 236 -4.23 17.84 -20.05
N SER A 237 -5.34 17.17 -20.34
CA SER A 237 -5.85 17.04 -21.71
C SER A 237 -6.23 18.40 -22.32
N ARG A 238 -6.73 19.35 -21.51
CA ARG A 238 -7.14 20.68 -21.96
C ARG A 238 -5.99 21.67 -22.14
N THR A 239 -4.99 21.59 -21.29
CA THR A 239 -3.90 22.58 -21.28
C THR A 239 -2.76 22.22 -22.23
N GLY A 240 -2.72 21.00 -22.77
CA GLY A 240 -1.58 20.51 -23.53
C GLY A 240 -0.27 20.51 -22.72
N ALA A 241 -0.36 20.82 -21.41
CA ALA A 241 0.78 20.90 -20.54
C ALA A 241 1.31 19.50 -20.28
N SER A 242 2.57 19.27 -20.62
CA SER A 242 3.31 18.13 -20.09
C SER A 242 3.66 18.44 -18.64
N ASN A 243 3.41 17.52 -17.71
CA ASN A 243 3.92 17.60 -16.34
C ASN A 243 5.45 17.38 -16.27
N ALA A 244 6.15 17.51 -17.37
CA ALA A 244 7.59 17.49 -17.37
C ALA A 244 8.07 18.85 -16.82
N PRO A 245 8.88 18.86 -15.75
CA PRO A 245 9.58 20.06 -15.32
C PRO A 245 10.45 20.58 -16.46
N ALA A 246 10.68 21.88 -16.46
CA ALA A 246 11.63 22.49 -17.38
C ALA A 246 12.99 21.80 -17.21
N GLY A 247 13.42 21.03 -18.21
CA GLY A 247 14.68 20.29 -18.18
C GLY A 247 14.60 18.80 -18.51
N ASN A 248 13.47 18.16 -18.28
CA ASN A 248 13.27 16.78 -18.75
C ASN A 248 12.47 16.79 -20.06
N THR A 249 12.96 16.07 -21.05
CA THR A 249 12.33 15.94 -22.37
C THR A 249 10.84 15.67 -22.21
N PRO A 250 9.96 16.42 -22.92
CA PRO A 250 8.53 16.13 -22.89
C PRO A 250 8.34 14.65 -23.19
N VAL A 251 7.62 13.94 -22.32
CA VAL A 251 7.08 12.64 -22.71
C VAL A 251 6.29 12.93 -23.99
N ALA A 252 6.85 12.55 -25.12
CA ALA A 252 6.23 12.78 -26.41
C ALA A 252 4.78 12.32 -26.29
N GLN A 253 3.85 13.21 -26.59
CA GLN A 253 2.43 12.86 -26.68
C GLN A 253 2.28 11.97 -27.93
N ALA A 254 2.75 10.73 -27.81
CA ALA A 254 2.42 9.72 -28.78
C ALA A 254 0.90 9.52 -28.64
N THR A 255 0.16 9.94 -29.65
CA THR A 255 -1.26 9.65 -29.81
C THR A 255 -1.41 8.17 -30.11
N THR A 256 -1.27 7.34 -29.08
CA THR A 256 -1.53 5.89 -29.20
C THR A 256 -3.05 5.73 -29.28
N PRO A 257 -3.59 5.12 -30.35
CA PRO A 257 -5.02 4.90 -30.48
C PRO A 257 -5.57 4.21 -29.22
N GLY A 258 -6.66 4.75 -28.65
CA GLY A 258 -7.31 4.21 -27.46
C GLY A 258 -6.74 4.70 -26.11
N VAL A 259 -5.66 5.48 -26.10
CA VAL A 259 -5.13 6.11 -24.87
C VAL A 259 -5.66 7.54 -24.77
N PRO A 260 -6.37 7.91 -23.67
CA PRO A 260 -6.80 9.30 -23.46
C PRO A 260 -5.60 10.26 -23.47
N PRO A 261 -5.68 11.38 -24.17
CA PRO A 261 -4.62 12.39 -24.14
C PRO A 261 -4.31 12.81 -22.69
N GLY A 262 -3.02 12.92 -22.37
CA GLY A 262 -2.57 13.33 -21.04
C GLY A 262 -2.69 12.28 -19.93
N LEU A 263 -3.16 11.07 -20.21
CA LEU A 263 -3.22 10.00 -19.22
C LEU A 263 -1.81 9.57 -18.79
N LEU A 264 -1.54 9.64 -17.49
CA LEU A 264 -0.37 9.09 -16.85
C LEU A 264 -0.72 7.80 -16.08
N VAL A 265 -0.14 6.69 -16.48
CA VAL A 265 0.06 5.52 -15.65
C VAL A 265 1.56 5.38 -15.46
N GLY A 266 2.07 6.03 -14.43
CA GLY A 266 3.50 6.27 -14.25
C GLY A 266 4.17 5.24 -13.36
N VAL A 267 5.43 4.99 -13.65
CA VAL A 267 6.38 4.31 -12.78
C VAL A 267 7.70 5.08 -12.77
N PHE A 268 8.52 4.88 -11.75
CA PHE A 268 9.87 5.43 -11.75
C PHE A 268 10.81 4.50 -12.53
N LYS A 269 11.64 5.07 -13.37
CA LYS A 269 12.57 4.34 -14.23
C LYS A 269 13.45 3.39 -13.43
N GLY A 270 13.42 2.11 -13.81
CA GLY A 270 14.20 1.06 -13.15
C GLY A 270 13.60 0.54 -11.84
N GLY A 271 12.32 0.86 -11.56
CA GLY A 271 11.56 0.39 -10.40
C GLY A 271 11.22 1.50 -9.41
N ASN A 272 10.03 1.44 -8.82
CA ASN A 272 9.51 2.52 -7.97
C ASN A 272 10.31 2.73 -6.68
N GLN A 273 11.02 1.70 -6.20
CA GLN A 273 11.92 1.84 -5.05
C GLN A 273 13.12 2.77 -5.35
N ARG A 274 13.41 3.10 -6.62
CA ARG A 274 14.44 4.09 -6.97
C ARG A 274 14.16 5.47 -6.36
N LEU A 275 12.87 5.84 -6.21
CA LEU A 275 12.52 7.11 -5.57
C LEU A 275 12.97 7.16 -4.09
N PRO A 276 12.51 6.28 -3.18
CA PRO A 276 12.97 6.34 -1.79
C PRO A 276 14.49 6.10 -1.64
N MET A 277 15.14 5.35 -2.53
CA MET A 277 16.60 5.22 -2.54
C MET A 277 17.29 6.55 -2.87
N ALA A 278 16.80 7.28 -3.88
CA ALA A 278 17.34 8.60 -4.24
C ALA A 278 17.04 9.66 -3.17
N MET A 279 15.86 9.60 -2.54
CA MET A 279 15.53 10.47 -1.39
C MET A 279 16.48 10.21 -0.21
N ALA A 280 16.72 8.94 0.13
CA ALA A 280 17.64 8.57 1.21
C ALA A 280 19.08 9.05 0.96
N ALA A 281 19.54 9.00 -0.30
CA ALA A 281 20.86 9.48 -0.68
C ALA A 281 21.04 11.02 -0.54
N ARG A 282 19.95 11.78 -0.40
CA ARG A 282 19.98 13.23 -0.17
C ARG A 282 20.06 13.63 1.31
N LEU A 283 19.79 12.69 2.23
CA LEU A 283 19.88 12.97 3.66
C LEU A 283 21.30 13.40 4.04
N LYS A 284 21.39 14.38 4.94
CA LYS A 284 22.64 14.88 5.53
C LYS A 284 22.95 14.21 6.86
N GLY A 285 21.91 13.84 7.61
CA GLY A 285 21.99 13.15 8.88
C GLY A 285 22.09 11.63 8.72
N ASP A 286 22.12 10.94 9.84
CA ASP A 286 22.29 9.50 9.87
C ASP A 286 21.01 8.77 9.41
N LEU A 287 21.15 7.84 8.49
CA LEU A 287 20.16 6.80 8.18
C LEU A 287 20.70 5.46 8.67
N LEU A 288 20.10 4.92 9.72
CA LEU A 288 20.49 3.66 10.32
C LEU A 288 19.49 2.56 9.94
N LEU A 289 19.96 1.58 9.18
CA LEU A 289 19.19 0.39 8.81
C LEU A 289 19.29 -0.69 9.91
N ASN A 290 18.39 -1.68 9.87
CA ASN A 290 18.31 -2.77 10.85
C ASN A 290 18.12 -2.28 12.29
N GLN A 291 17.43 -1.15 12.46
CA GLN A 291 17.10 -0.56 13.76
C GLN A 291 15.63 -0.80 14.07
N THR A 292 15.30 -1.97 14.60
CA THR A 292 13.94 -2.30 15.00
C THR A 292 13.59 -1.55 16.29
N VAL A 293 12.66 -0.60 16.21
CA VAL A 293 12.18 0.17 17.37
C VAL A 293 11.24 -0.70 18.19
N VAL A 294 11.44 -0.72 19.51
CA VAL A 294 10.64 -1.49 20.46
C VAL A 294 9.98 -0.64 21.55
N ALA A 295 10.50 0.58 21.80
CA ALA A 295 9.90 1.50 22.75
C ALA A 295 10.11 2.97 22.33
N ILE A 296 9.15 3.81 22.67
CA ILE A 296 9.18 5.27 22.51
C ILE A 296 8.74 5.88 23.85
N ASP A 297 9.63 6.65 24.47
CA ASP A 297 9.32 7.42 25.66
C ASP A 297 9.26 8.89 25.29
N THR A 298 8.22 9.60 25.71
CA THR A 298 8.03 11.01 25.38
C THR A 298 7.63 11.82 26.61
N THR A 299 8.08 13.06 26.64
CA THR A 299 7.77 14.07 27.66
C THR A 299 7.36 15.36 26.95
N PRO A 300 6.87 16.39 27.64
CA PRO A 300 6.61 17.69 26.99
C PRO A 300 7.82 18.34 26.32
N GLY A 301 9.06 18.02 26.75
CA GLY A 301 10.29 18.67 26.26
C GLY A 301 11.23 17.78 25.46
N SER A 302 11.08 16.46 25.49
CA SER A 302 12.02 15.52 24.86
C SER A 302 11.37 14.20 24.52
N ALA A 303 12.05 13.40 23.68
CA ALA A 303 11.66 12.03 23.40
C ALA A 303 12.88 11.12 23.28
N SER A 304 12.70 9.83 23.54
CA SER A 304 13.70 8.80 23.29
C SER A 304 13.08 7.58 22.60
N VAL A 305 13.91 6.93 21.80
CA VAL A 305 13.55 5.73 21.04
C VAL A 305 14.52 4.62 21.39
N THR A 306 14.01 3.47 21.82
CA THR A 306 14.80 2.28 22.14
C THR A 306 14.67 1.27 21.01
N THR A 307 15.79 0.77 20.53
CA THR A 307 15.87 -0.27 19.50
C THR A 307 16.07 -1.66 20.11
N ALA A 308 15.77 -2.71 19.36
CA ALA A 308 15.80 -4.10 19.84
C ALA A 308 17.21 -4.57 20.30
N ASP A 309 18.27 -3.92 19.82
CA ASP A 309 19.65 -4.13 20.26
C ASP A 309 19.99 -3.40 21.58
N GLY A 310 19.02 -2.74 22.20
CA GLY A 310 19.14 -2.05 23.48
C GLY A 310 19.69 -0.61 23.37
N ARG A 311 19.96 -0.10 22.19
CA ARG A 311 20.38 1.30 22.01
C ARG A 311 19.24 2.26 22.28
N VAL A 312 19.58 3.40 22.91
CA VAL A 312 18.64 4.49 23.19
C VAL A 312 19.07 5.73 22.44
N HIS A 313 18.23 6.20 21.54
CA HIS A 313 18.40 7.44 20.79
C HIS A 313 17.55 8.54 21.43
N ARG A 314 18.08 9.75 21.61
CA ARG A 314 17.39 10.88 22.22
C ARG A 314 17.30 12.05 21.27
N ALA A 315 16.16 12.76 21.29
CA ALA A 315 15.92 13.97 20.51
C ALA A 315 14.89 14.87 21.19
N LYS A 316 14.68 16.07 20.67
CA LYS A 316 13.62 16.97 21.12
C LYS A 316 12.24 16.49 20.65
N ALA A 317 12.18 15.80 19.50
CA ALA A 317 10.95 15.25 18.95
C ALA A 317 11.20 13.93 18.21
N VAL A 318 10.12 13.14 18.06
CA VAL A 318 10.08 11.91 17.26
C VAL A 318 8.97 12.01 16.23
N VAL A 319 9.28 11.72 14.96
CA VAL A 319 8.31 11.49 13.90
C VAL A 319 8.18 9.99 13.66
N CYS A 320 7.01 9.45 13.93
CA CYS A 320 6.69 8.03 13.69
C CYS A 320 6.01 7.87 12.34
N SER A 321 6.68 7.27 11.37
CA SER A 321 6.13 6.92 10.05
C SER A 321 5.75 5.43 9.93
N MET A 322 5.74 4.71 11.06
CA MET A 322 5.35 3.31 11.10
C MET A 322 3.85 3.16 10.85
N PRO A 323 3.41 2.13 10.11
CA PRO A 323 1.99 1.79 10.05
C PRO A 323 1.51 1.33 11.44
N PHE A 324 0.26 1.66 11.79
CA PHE A 324 -0.29 1.27 13.09
C PHE A 324 -0.38 -0.25 13.27
N SER A 325 -0.45 -1.01 12.18
CA SER A 325 -0.34 -2.48 12.22
C SER A 325 0.92 -2.99 12.91
N THR A 326 2.02 -2.23 12.87
CA THR A 326 3.28 -2.58 13.52
C THR A 326 3.56 -1.73 14.75
N LEU A 327 3.12 -0.47 14.78
CA LEU A 327 3.28 0.41 15.94
C LEU A 327 2.60 -0.14 17.20
N ARG A 328 1.52 -0.92 17.05
CA ARG A 328 0.85 -1.61 18.17
C ARG A 328 1.75 -2.57 18.96
N ASN A 329 2.90 -2.94 18.41
CA ASN A 329 3.90 -3.80 19.05
C ASN A 329 5.04 -3.00 19.70
N VAL A 330 4.98 -1.67 19.69
CA VAL A 330 5.96 -0.77 20.28
C VAL A 330 5.39 -0.19 21.57
N ALA A 331 6.15 -0.25 22.65
CA ALA A 331 5.76 0.36 23.91
C ALA A 331 5.83 1.90 23.78
N ILE A 332 4.76 2.60 24.11
CA ILE A 332 4.73 4.07 24.10
C ILE A 332 4.47 4.55 25.54
N THR A 333 5.34 5.38 26.08
CA THR A 333 5.26 5.91 27.44
C THR A 333 5.32 7.44 27.43
N PRO A 334 4.37 8.14 28.08
CA PRO A 334 3.12 7.61 28.63
C PRO A 334 2.20 7.11 27.52
N LEU A 335 1.19 6.32 27.87
CA LEU A 335 0.20 5.85 26.89
C LEU A 335 -0.49 7.04 26.20
N PRO A 336 -0.72 6.96 24.86
CA PRO A 336 -1.54 7.92 24.15
C PRO A 336 -2.97 8.01 24.73
N GLU A 337 -3.67 9.09 24.39
CA GLU A 337 -5.10 9.21 24.75
C GLU A 337 -5.89 7.96 24.32
N PRO A 338 -6.96 7.59 25.05
CA PRO A 338 -7.69 6.34 24.82
C PRO A 338 -8.13 6.12 23.37
N THR A 339 -8.62 7.15 22.68
CA THR A 339 -9.05 7.05 21.28
C THR A 339 -7.87 6.80 20.35
N GLN A 340 -6.76 7.48 20.55
CA GLN A 340 -5.54 7.26 19.73
C GLN A 340 -4.93 5.88 20.03
N HIS A 341 -4.88 5.48 21.29
CA HIS A 341 -4.44 4.14 21.68
C HIS A 341 -5.32 3.06 21.01
N LYS A 342 -6.66 3.23 21.02
CA LYS A 342 -7.60 2.37 20.30
C LYS A 342 -7.30 2.35 18.80
N ALA A 343 -7.05 3.51 18.19
CA ALA A 343 -6.73 3.61 16.77
C ALA A 343 -5.45 2.82 16.41
N ILE A 344 -4.38 2.97 17.18
CA ILE A 344 -3.12 2.22 17.00
C ILE A 344 -3.37 0.71 17.03
N HIS A 345 -4.25 0.22 17.92
CA HIS A 345 -4.47 -1.20 18.12
C HIS A 345 -5.50 -1.82 17.18
N THR A 346 -6.45 -1.03 16.65
CA THR A 346 -7.62 -1.58 15.96
C THR A 346 -7.77 -1.19 14.50
N LEU A 347 -7.01 -0.18 14.01
CA LEU A 347 -7.05 0.19 12.61
C LEU A 347 -6.72 -1.02 11.71
N GLY A 348 -7.59 -1.28 10.73
CA GLY A 348 -7.45 -2.39 9.81
C GLY A 348 -6.34 -2.17 8.77
N TYR A 349 -5.78 -3.26 8.26
CA TYR A 349 -4.86 -3.26 7.12
C TYR A 349 -5.21 -4.40 6.19
N ILE A 350 -5.11 -4.16 4.89
CA ILE A 350 -5.50 -5.12 3.85
C ILE A 350 -4.48 -6.25 3.78
N PRO A 351 -4.90 -7.53 3.88
CA PRO A 351 -4.03 -8.65 3.59
C PRO A 351 -3.70 -8.73 2.10
N ILE A 352 -2.43 -8.94 1.77
CA ILE A 352 -1.99 -9.18 0.40
C ILE A 352 -0.74 -10.04 0.35
N THR A 353 -0.77 -11.03 -0.55
CA THR A 353 0.39 -11.85 -0.92
C THR A 353 0.50 -11.88 -2.43
N GLN A 354 1.70 -11.64 -2.93
CA GLN A 354 1.99 -11.60 -4.36
C GLN A 354 2.97 -12.71 -4.73
N PHE A 355 2.72 -13.32 -5.90
CA PHE A 355 3.65 -14.24 -6.54
C PHE A 355 4.04 -13.67 -7.89
N HIS A 356 5.33 -13.55 -8.13
CA HIS A 356 5.88 -13.05 -9.39
C HIS A 356 6.38 -14.23 -10.21
N LEU A 357 5.73 -14.47 -11.34
CA LEU A 357 5.95 -15.62 -12.20
C LEU A 357 6.72 -15.20 -13.45
N VAL A 358 7.71 -15.99 -13.84
CA VAL A 358 8.39 -15.84 -15.12
C VAL A 358 8.03 -17.03 -16.00
N ALA A 359 7.62 -16.76 -17.24
CA ALA A 359 7.31 -17.80 -18.19
C ALA A 359 8.58 -18.22 -18.95
N LYS A 360 8.87 -19.53 -18.98
CA LYS A 360 9.96 -20.11 -19.80
C LYS A 360 9.68 -19.92 -21.30
N ARG A 361 8.40 -19.95 -21.66
CA ARG A 361 7.87 -19.67 -23.00
C ARG A 361 6.51 -18.98 -22.87
N PRO A 362 6.11 -18.16 -23.83
CA PRO A 362 4.83 -17.46 -23.82
C PRO A 362 3.67 -18.46 -24.10
N PHE A 363 3.24 -19.22 -23.09
CA PHE A 363 2.18 -20.24 -23.21
C PHE A 363 0.85 -19.68 -23.72
N TRP A 364 0.63 -18.37 -23.57
CA TRP A 364 -0.55 -17.66 -24.10
C TRP A 364 -0.58 -17.56 -25.61
N GLU A 365 0.55 -17.78 -26.30
CA GLU A 365 0.59 -17.92 -27.75
C GLU A 365 0.08 -19.31 -28.19
N ASN A 366 0.24 -20.32 -27.33
CA ASN A 366 -0.21 -21.69 -27.63
C ASN A 366 -1.71 -21.89 -27.42
N ASP A 367 -2.31 -21.25 -26.40
CA ASP A 367 -3.75 -21.36 -26.14
C ASP A 367 -4.57 -20.21 -26.75
N GLY A 368 -3.90 -19.20 -27.33
CA GLY A 368 -4.54 -18.07 -28.01
C GLY A 368 -5.29 -17.11 -27.06
N LEU A 369 -5.04 -17.22 -25.74
CA LEU A 369 -5.71 -16.41 -24.72
C LEU A 369 -4.79 -15.31 -24.22
N SER A 370 -5.37 -14.27 -23.62
CA SER A 370 -4.60 -13.21 -22.96
C SER A 370 -3.78 -13.76 -21.78
N PRO A 371 -2.56 -13.26 -21.51
CA PRO A 371 -1.77 -13.70 -20.37
C PRO A 371 -2.36 -13.28 -19.02
N GLY A 372 -3.11 -12.18 -18.99
CA GLY A 372 -3.80 -11.71 -17.78
C GLY A 372 -5.12 -12.43 -17.55
N MET A 373 -5.51 -12.64 -16.30
CA MET A 373 -6.79 -13.19 -15.95
C MET A 373 -7.32 -12.68 -14.61
N TRP A 374 -8.63 -12.65 -14.50
CA TRP A 374 -9.36 -12.50 -13.25
C TRP A 374 -10.08 -13.83 -12.93
N THR A 375 -10.08 -14.21 -11.67
CA THR A 375 -10.80 -15.41 -11.21
C THR A 375 -11.36 -15.19 -9.80
N ASP A 376 -12.52 -15.79 -9.54
CA ASP A 376 -13.11 -15.91 -8.20
C ASP A 376 -12.35 -16.88 -7.28
N GLY A 377 -11.39 -17.62 -7.82
CA GLY A 377 -10.55 -18.56 -7.08
C GLY A 377 -9.32 -17.94 -6.42
N PRO A 378 -8.41 -18.77 -5.87
CA PRO A 378 -7.27 -18.33 -5.06
C PRO A 378 -6.29 -17.38 -5.75
N LEU A 379 -6.19 -17.43 -7.08
CA LEU A 379 -5.28 -16.56 -7.83
C LEU A 379 -5.76 -15.10 -7.86
N GLY A 380 -7.06 -14.83 -7.68
CA GLY A 380 -7.64 -13.49 -7.72
C GLY A 380 -7.39 -12.80 -9.06
N LEU A 381 -6.35 -11.98 -9.16
CA LEU A 381 -5.96 -11.28 -10.38
C LEU A 381 -4.53 -11.66 -10.79
N VAL A 382 -4.37 -11.96 -12.08
CA VAL A 382 -3.06 -12.14 -12.72
C VAL A 382 -2.81 -10.98 -13.67
N LEU A 383 -1.79 -10.20 -13.38
CA LEU A 383 -1.40 -9.03 -14.17
C LEU A 383 -0.13 -9.31 -14.98
N PRO A 384 -0.16 -9.20 -16.32
CA PRO A 384 1.04 -9.23 -17.13
C PRO A 384 1.84 -7.93 -16.94
N GLN A 385 3.11 -8.07 -16.59
CA GLN A 385 4.04 -6.95 -16.43
C GLN A 385 4.71 -6.65 -17.77
N ARG A 386 4.65 -5.38 -18.20
CA ARG A 386 5.14 -4.90 -19.49
C ARG A 386 6.28 -3.90 -19.30
N PHE A 387 7.32 -4.35 -18.61
CA PHE A 387 8.48 -3.52 -18.29
C PHE A 387 9.71 -3.83 -19.17
N GLY A 388 9.53 -4.63 -20.24
CA GLY A 388 10.58 -4.99 -21.18
C GLY A 388 11.03 -3.85 -22.09
N ALA A 389 11.98 -4.16 -22.96
CA ALA A 389 12.50 -3.20 -23.94
C ALA A 389 11.47 -2.84 -25.02
N ARG A 390 10.63 -3.81 -25.42
CA ARG A 390 9.53 -3.61 -26.35
C ARG A 390 8.22 -3.35 -25.62
N ASP A 391 7.32 -2.60 -26.23
CA ASP A 391 6.03 -2.22 -25.64
C ASP A 391 5.06 -3.40 -25.47
N ASP A 392 5.22 -4.46 -26.27
CA ASP A 392 4.42 -5.68 -26.22
C ASP A 392 5.04 -6.80 -25.36
N GLU A 393 6.27 -6.60 -24.91
CA GLU A 393 7.01 -7.62 -24.16
C GLU A 393 6.45 -7.82 -22.76
N ILE A 394 6.08 -9.06 -22.45
CA ILE A 394 5.67 -9.47 -21.11
C ILE A 394 6.88 -10.07 -20.40
N THR A 395 7.37 -9.35 -19.40
CA THR A 395 8.56 -9.73 -18.63
C THR A 395 8.26 -10.72 -17.53
N SER A 396 7.07 -10.58 -16.91
CA SER A 396 6.61 -11.45 -15.82
C SER A 396 5.09 -11.37 -15.68
N LEU A 397 4.52 -12.24 -14.85
CA LEU A 397 3.13 -12.20 -14.42
C LEU A 397 3.10 -12.01 -12.91
N THR A 398 2.30 -11.08 -12.41
CA THR A 398 2.08 -10.91 -10.97
C THR A 398 0.71 -11.45 -10.60
N VAL A 399 0.69 -12.44 -9.71
CA VAL A 399 -0.55 -12.96 -9.10
C VAL A 399 -0.80 -12.17 -7.83
N TRP A 400 -1.96 -11.52 -7.75
CA TRP A 400 -2.39 -10.72 -6.61
C TRP A 400 -3.43 -11.46 -5.79
N CYS A 401 -2.99 -12.09 -4.70
CA CYS A 401 -3.87 -12.70 -3.70
C CYS A 401 -4.17 -11.67 -2.63
N ARG A 402 -5.33 -11.01 -2.68
CA ARG A 402 -5.73 -9.95 -1.74
C ARG A 402 -6.91 -10.38 -0.88
N GLY A 403 -7.06 -9.74 0.28
CA GLY A 403 -8.15 -10.01 1.20
C GLY A 403 -8.14 -11.46 1.66
N LEU A 404 -9.28 -12.13 1.56
CA LEU A 404 -9.42 -13.54 1.96
C LEU A 404 -8.48 -14.47 1.19
N ASN A 405 -8.22 -14.21 -0.10
CA ASN A 405 -7.28 -15.00 -0.89
C ASN A 405 -5.84 -14.85 -0.38
N GLY A 406 -5.44 -13.64 0.03
CA GLY A 406 -4.13 -13.41 0.65
C GLY A 406 -3.98 -14.20 1.95
N LEU A 407 -4.96 -14.11 2.84
CA LEU A 407 -5.00 -14.89 4.09
C LEU A 407 -5.02 -16.40 3.83
N TYR A 408 -5.71 -16.83 2.78
CA TYR A 408 -5.79 -18.25 2.40
C TYR A 408 -4.42 -18.80 2.00
N VAL A 409 -3.72 -18.12 1.07
CA VAL A 409 -2.42 -18.60 0.60
C VAL A 409 -1.34 -18.54 1.67
N ASP A 410 -1.38 -17.55 2.56
CA ASP A 410 -0.41 -17.41 3.66
C ASP A 410 -0.45 -18.56 4.67
N ARG A 411 -1.61 -19.25 4.80
CA ARG A 411 -1.75 -20.43 5.70
C ARG A 411 -0.87 -21.60 5.30
N PHE A 412 -0.53 -21.72 4.03
CA PHE A 412 0.29 -22.83 3.53
C PHE A 412 1.79 -22.59 3.70
N GLY A 413 2.20 -21.35 3.97
CA GLY A 413 3.60 -20.94 3.90
C GLY A 413 4.10 -20.82 2.47
N VAL A 414 5.33 -20.32 2.31
CA VAL A 414 5.85 -19.88 1.01
C VAL A 414 5.91 -21.01 -0.03
N GLU A 415 6.49 -22.15 0.32
CA GLU A 415 6.72 -23.22 -0.68
C GLU A 415 5.41 -23.92 -1.09
N ALA A 416 4.53 -24.25 -0.16
CA ALA A 416 3.24 -24.82 -0.51
C ALA A 416 2.32 -23.80 -1.20
N GLY A 417 2.43 -22.50 -0.86
CA GLY A 417 1.76 -21.41 -1.56
C GLY A 417 2.20 -21.30 -3.04
N LYS A 418 3.50 -21.42 -3.33
CA LYS A 418 4.01 -21.49 -4.71
C LYS A 418 3.41 -22.67 -5.49
N GLN A 419 3.38 -23.86 -4.87
CA GLN A 419 2.78 -25.04 -5.52
C GLN A 419 1.28 -24.87 -5.76
N LEU A 420 0.55 -24.30 -4.80
CA LEU A 420 -0.86 -23.97 -4.96
C LEU A 420 -1.06 -23.05 -6.17
N VAL A 421 -0.31 -21.96 -6.27
CA VAL A 421 -0.43 -21.00 -7.37
C VAL A 421 -0.14 -21.66 -8.72
N LEU A 422 0.94 -22.45 -8.83
CA LEU A 422 1.28 -23.14 -10.08
C LEU A 422 0.24 -24.20 -10.47
N SER A 423 -0.31 -24.94 -9.50
CA SER A 423 -1.33 -25.96 -9.76
C SER A 423 -2.65 -25.35 -10.19
N GLU A 424 -3.10 -24.26 -9.52
CA GLU A 424 -4.31 -23.53 -9.90
C GLU A 424 -4.15 -22.87 -11.28
N PHE A 425 -2.97 -22.32 -11.55
CA PHE A 425 -2.68 -21.76 -12.87
C PHE A 425 -2.77 -22.83 -13.97
N ALA A 426 -2.15 -24.00 -13.76
CA ALA A 426 -2.20 -25.12 -14.70
C ALA A 426 -3.62 -25.71 -14.85
N ARG A 427 -4.45 -25.66 -13.79
CA ARG A 427 -5.86 -26.10 -13.84
C ARG A 427 -6.70 -25.17 -14.72
N LEU A 428 -6.54 -23.85 -14.55
CA LEU A 428 -7.27 -22.86 -15.35
C LEU A 428 -6.71 -22.73 -16.77
N ARG A 429 -5.40 -22.83 -16.93
CA ARG A 429 -4.66 -22.64 -18.19
C ARG A 429 -3.72 -23.84 -18.42
N PRO A 430 -4.21 -24.99 -18.94
CA PRO A 430 -3.39 -26.19 -19.13
C PRO A 430 -2.11 -25.96 -19.95
N ALA A 431 -2.11 -25.02 -20.90
CA ALA A 431 -0.92 -24.63 -21.67
C ALA A 431 0.22 -24.05 -20.81
N SER A 432 -0.08 -23.58 -19.61
CA SER A 432 0.91 -23.06 -18.66
C SER A 432 1.68 -24.14 -17.89
N LYS A 433 1.23 -25.41 -17.94
CA LYS A 433 1.81 -26.52 -17.17
C LYS A 433 3.30 -26.68 -17.49
N GLY A 434 4.16 -26.53 -16.47
CA GLY A 434 5.61 -26.64 -16.61
C GLY A 434 6.29 -25.44 -17.30
N GLN A 435 5.51 -24.42 -17.72
CA GLN A 435 6.03 -23.23 -18.38
C GLN A 435 6.28 -22.06 -17.41
N LEU A 436 5.75 -22.11 -16.21
CA LEU A 436 5.87 -21.05 -15.21
C LEU A 436 6.82 -21.44 -14.09
N GLU A 437 7.60 -20.44 -13.65
CA GLU A 437 8.44 -20.50 -12.46
C GLU A 437 8.08 -19.31 -11.54
N VAL A 438 7.98 -19.57 -10.23
CA VAL A 438 7.79 -18.51 -9.24
C VAL A 438 9.15 -17.91 -8.90
N ALA A 439 9.46 -16.77 -9.50
CA ALA A 439 10.73 -16.08 -9.30
C ALA A 439 10.81 -15.40 -7.92
N ALA A 440 9.68 -14.88 -7.42
CA ALA A 440 9.61 -14.25 -6.10
C ALA A 440 8.22 -14.39 -5.49
N THR A 441 8.17 -14.35 -4.16
CA THR A 441 6.93 -14.28 -3.36
C THR A 441 7.12 -13.26 -2.26
N HIS A 442 6.10 -12.43 -2.03
CA HIS A 442 6.10 -11.51 -0.91
C HIS A 442 4.70 -11.40 -0.30
N SER A 443 4.59 -11.55 1.02
CA SER A 443 3.39 -11.28 1.78
C SER A 443 3.59 -10.02 2.63
N TRP A 444 2.81 -8.98 2.34
CA TRP A 444 2.76 -7.81 3.21
C TRP A 444 2.08 -8.12 4.55
N THR A 445 1.19 -9.10 4.56
CA THR A 445 0.46 -9.53 5.76
C THR A 445 1.39 -10.11 6.81
N THR A 446 2.34 -10.95 6.38
CA THR A 446 3.31 -11.62 7.26
C THR A 446 4.62 -10.85 7.41
N ASP A 447 4.81 -9.76 6.67
CA ASP A 447 5.98 -8.88 6.79
C ASP A 447 5.96 -8.18 8.17
N PRO A 448 7.00 -8.37 9.01
CA PRO A 448 7.01 -7.90 10.39
C PRO A 448 7.04 -6.36 10.53
N PHE A 449 7.39 -5.64 9.47
CA PHE A 449 7.47 -4.18 9.46
C PHE A 449 6.31 -3.50 8.70
N SER A 450 5.33 -4.28 8.21
CA SER A 450 4.14 -3.76 7.55
C SER A 450 2.86 -4.33 8.11
N ALA A 451 2.80 -5.66 8.33
CA ALA A 451 1.65 -6.41 8.80
C ALA A 451 0.35 -6.01 8.06
N GLY A 452 0.46 -5.91 6.75
CA GLY A 452 -0.60 -5.53 5.81
C GLY A 452 -0.18 -4.47 4.80
N ASP A 453 -1.04 -4.24 3.82
CA ASP A 453 -0.85 -3.28 2.73
C ASP A 453 -1.40 -1.90 3.11
N TRP A 454 -2.57 -1.50 2.62
CA TRP A 454 -3.19 -0.21 2.97
C TRP A 454 -3.97 -0.28 4.26
N ALA A 455 -4.01 0.86 4.97
CA ALA A 455 -4.94 1.04 6.07
C ALA A 455 -6.38 1.12 5.56
N ILE A 456 -7.30 0.51 6.31
CA ILE A 456 -8.74 0.59 6.08
C ILE A 456 -9.47 0.91 7.38
N PHE A 457 -10.55 1.69 7.27
CA PHE A 457 -11.48 1.90 8.37
C PHE A 457 -12.60 0.86 8.31
N LYS A 458 -12.82 0.18 9.42
CA LYS A 458 -13.98 -0.66 9.63
C LYS A 458 -15.23 0.19 9.91
N PRO A 459 -16.45 -0.37 9.85
CA PRO A 459 -17.66 0.35 10.25
C PRO A 459 -17.53 1.03 11.61
N GLY A 460 -17.92 2.30 11.70
CA GLY A 460 -17.81 3.14 12.91
C GLY A 460 -16.43 3.77 13.14
N GLN A 461 -15.38 3.28 12.52
CA GLN A 461 -14.01 3.74 12.80
C GLN A 461 -13.67 5.10 12.17
N VAL A 462 -14.29 5.49 11.07
CA VAL A 462 -14.06 6.83 10.51
C VAL A 462 -14.53 7.88 11.51
N THR A 463 -15.73 7.75 11.99
CA THR A 463 -16.32 8.67 12.98
C THR A 463 -15.56 8.70 14.28
N GLU A 464 -15.15 7.53 14.77
CA GLU A 464 -14.52 7.41 16.08
C GLU A 464 -13.02 7.74 16.05
N LEU A 465 -12.29 7.25 15.07
CA LEU A 465 -10.82 7.19 15.13
C LEU A 465 -10.10 8.19 14.23
N ARG A 466 -10.73 8.63 13.12
CA ARG A 466 -10.04 9.37 12.08
C ARG A 466 -9.28 10.60 12.58
N ALA A 467 -9.92 11.39 13.44
CA ALA A 467 -9.34 12.62 14.00
C ALA A 467 -8.14 12.35 14.93
N ALA A 468 -8.07 11.16 15.53
CA ALA A 468 -7.00 10.81 16.47
C ALA A 468 -5.73 10.27 15.78
N LEU A 469 -5.82 9.79 14.51
CA LEU A 469 -4.69 9.12 13.85
C LEU A 469 -3.44 9.98 13.73
N ALA A 470 -3.63 11.26 13.42
CA ALA A 470 -2.54 12.20 13.18
C ALA A 470 -2.21 13.09 14.39
N LYS A 471 -3.01 12.99 15.48
CA LYS A 471 -2.87 13.87 16.65
C LYS A 471 -1.51 13.66 17.32
N PRO A 472 -0.68 14.71 17.53
CA PRO A 472 0.57 14.58 18.27
C PRO A 472 0.33 14.10 19.71
N HIS A 473 1.24 13.27 20.22
CA HIS A 473 1.29 12.84 21.61
C HIS A 473 2.56 13.35 22.28
N GLN A 474 2.46 14.46 22.99
CA GLN A 474 3.62 15.20 23.52
C GLN A 474 4.64 15.52 22.41
N ARG A 475 5.85 14.94 22.44
CA ARG A 475 6.90 15.10 21.42
C ARG A 475 6.94 13.96 20.40
N LEU A 476 5.88 13.14 20.32
CA LEU A 476 5.69 12.10 19.31
C LEU A 476 4.66 12.55 18.28
N PHE A 477 5.06 12.62 17.02
CA PHE A 477 4.27 13.06 15.87
C PHE A 477 4.07 11.90 14.90
N PHE A 478 2.95 11.85 14.20
CA PHE A 478 2.58 10.69 13.36
C PHE A 478 2.41 11.09 11.89
N CYS A 479 3.00 10.32 11.00
CA CYS A 479 2.76 10.39 9.55
C CYS A 479 2.64 8.99 8.94
N GLY A 480 2.36 8.91 7.65
CA GLY A 480 2.11 7.69 6.90
C GLY A 480 0.78 7.80 6.16
N GLU A 481 0.59 6.96 5.15
CA GLU A 481 -0.63 7.00 4.29
C GLU A 481 -1.94 6.88 5.09
N HIS A 482 -1.90 6.18 6.24
CA HIS A 482 -3.04 6.01 7.14
C HIS A 482 -3.46 7.30 7.86
N THR A 483 -2.61 8.32 7.90
CA THR A 483 -2.90 9.64 8.50
C THR A 483 -3.31 10.69 7.46
N SER A 484 -3.26 10.38 6.18
CA SER A 484 -3.66 11.26 5.09
C SER A 484 -5.18 11.45 5.00
N VAL A 485 -5.62 12.57 4.48
CA VAL A 485 -7.05 12.94 4.34
C VAL A 485 -7.48 13.11 2.90
N GLY A 486 -6.62 13.73 2.09
CA GLY A 486 -6.94 14.11 0.72
C GLY A 486 -6.41 13.15 -0.33
N SER A 487 -5.38 12.34 0.00
CA SER A 487 -4.69 11.49 -0.97
C SER A 487 -4.51 10.07 -0.44
N ARG A 488 -4.25 9.11 -1.33
CA ARG A 488 -4.03 7.70 -0.97
C ARG A 488 -2.64 7.20 -1.37
N GLY A 489 -2.23 6.08 -0.78
CA GLY A 489 -1.01 5.36 -1.14
C GLY A 489 0.25 6.22 -1.02
N MET A 490 1.10 6.22 -2.05
CA MET A 490 2.35 6.98 -2.06
C MET A 490 2.12 8.49 -1.94
N GLU A 491 1.09 9.03 -2.63
CA GLU A 491 0.74 10.45 -2.55
C GLU A 491 0.29 10.84 -1.13
N GLY A 492 -0.55 10.01 -0.49
CA GLY A 492 -0.98 10.22 0.90
C GLY A 492 0.17 10.13 1.90
N ALA A 493 1.16 9.28 1.65
CA ALA A 493 2.36 9.23 2.49
C ALA A 493 3.12 10.56 2.46
N LEU A 494 3.29 11.16 1.27
CA LEU A 494 3.96 12.45 1.12
C LEU A 494 3.11 13.62 1.64
N GLU A 495 1.77 13.62 1.44
CA GLU A 495 0.85 14.58 2.07
C GLU A 495 1.03 14.60 3.59
N SER A 496 1.08 13.42 4.21
CA SER A 496 1.26 13.30 5.66
C SER A 496 2.62 13.80 6.15
N ALA A 497 3.65 13.69 5.30
CA ALA A 497 4.99 14.19 5.59
C ALA A 497 5.05 15.72 5.63
N GLU A 498 4.39 16.38 4.68
CA GLU A 498 4.28 17.85 4.67
C GLU A 498 3.62 18.35 5.96
N ARG A 499 2.48 17.75 6.33
CA ARG A 499 1.74 18.11 7.54
C ARG A 499 2.60 17.92 8.80
N VAL A 500 3.19 16.74 8.99
CA VAL A 500 3.95 16.44 10.21
C VAL A 500 5.21 17.28 10.33
N SER A 501 5.86 17.60 9.20
CA SER A 501 7.02 18.48 9.20
C SER A 501 6.66 19.88 9.71
N LEU A 502 5.53 20.43 9.27
CA LEU A 502 5.03 21.72 9.76
C LEU A 502 4.68 21.67 11.26
N GLU A 503 4.03 20.58 11.71
CA GLU A 503 3.73 20.38 13.14
C GLU A 503 5.00 20.37 14.00
N VAL A 504 6.05 19.68 13.57
CA VAL A 504 7.35 19.64 14.27
C VAL A 504 8.00 21.00 14.26
N LEU A 505 8.11 21.68 13.10
CA LEU A 505 8.75 23.00 12.98
C LEU A 505 8.06 24.08 13.83
N THR A 506 6.74 23.98 14.02
CA THR A 506 6.00 24.94 14.86
C THR A 506 6.04 24.59 16.34
N SER A 507 6.51 23.40 16.71
CA SER A 507 6.56 22.91 18.09
C SER A 507 7.95 22.98 18.73
N LEU A 508 9.03 23.08 17.94
CA LEU A 508 10.42 23.21 18.37
C LEU A 508 10.89 24.65 18.43
#